data_bcec058822f8585040ba8ce2a27c9997
#
_entry.id   bcec058822f8585040ba8ce2a27c9997
#
_cell.length_a   1.000
_cell.length_b   1.000
_cell.length_c   1.000
_cell.angle_alpha   90.00
_cell.angle_beta   90.00
_cell.angle_gamma   90.00
#
_symmetry.space_group_name_H-M   'P 1'
#
loop_
_entity.id
_entity.type
_entity.pdbx_description
1 polymer ?
#
loop_
_entity_poly.entity_id
_entity_poly.type
_entity_poly.pdbx_seq_one_letter_code
_entity_poly.pdbx_strand_id
1 'polypeptide(L)'
;MAAHTHASHADHAHGGGHHGSYLERKGGLLTTIWDWATTVDHKKIGVMYLFAILFMFFLGGVAALAVRLELFEPVRVLADGKITGQFFGPADATNINAGNNIYNRLFTLHGAIMVFMVIVPSVPASLGNFFL
;
A
#
# COMPACT_ATOMS: atom_id res chain seq x y z
N MET A 1 16.99 -63.93 44.75
CA MET A 1 17.85 -62.94 44.04
C MET A 1 17.07 -62.41 42.84
N ALA A 2 16.40 -61.30 43.02
CA ALA A 2 15.61 -60.68 41.95
C ALA A 2 16.37 -59.50 41.45
N ALA A 3 16.72 -59.48 40.13
CA ALA A 3 17.39 -58.41 39.45
C ALA A 3 16.32 -57.45 38.94
N HIS A 4 16.30 -56.23 39.45
CA HIS A 4 15.52 -55.17 38.97
C HIS A 4 16.23 -54.53 37.77
N THR A 5 15.70 -54.74 36.59
CA THR A 5 16.10 -54.00 35.37
C THR A 5 15.43 -52.64 35.36
N HIS A 6 16.22 -51.59 35.52
CA HIS A 6 15.80 -50.22 35.31
C HIS A 6 15.50 -49.99 33.82
N ALA A 7 14.23 -49.75 33.50
CA ALA A 7 13.84 -49.25 32.21
C ALA A 7 14.27 -47.79 32.10
N SER A 8 15.14 -47.53 31.14
CA SER A 8 15.57 -46.20 30.72
C SER A 8 14.36 -45.45 30.13
N HIS A 9 13.93 -44.38 30.79
CA HIS A 9 13.03 -43.40 30.21
C HIS A 9 13.76 -42.70 29.07
N ALA A 10 13.33 -42.98 27.85
CA ALA A 10 13.73 -42.21 26.70
C ALA A 10 13.07 -40.81 26.81
N ASP A 11 13.89 -39.80 27.01
CA ASP A 11 13.50 -38.41 26.91
C ASP A 11 12.97 -38.16 25.51
N HIS A 12 11.66 -37.96 25.41
CA HIS A 12 11.05 -37.37 24.25
C HIS A 12 11.49 -35.90 24.20
N ALA A 13 12.57 -35.67 23.48
CA ALA A 13 12.93 -34.31 23.05
C ALA A 13 11.76 -33.76 22.20
N HIS A 14 10.95 -32.94 22.84
CA HIS A 14 10.03 -32.05 22.13
C HIS A 14 10.86 -31.14 21.22
N GLY A 15 11.00 -31.54 19.98
CA GLY A 15 11.49 -30.66 18.91
C GLY A 15 10.59 -29.45 18.85
N GLY A 16 11.01 -28.38 19.50
CA GLY A 16 10.38 -27.06 19.36
C GLY A 16 10.42 -26.70 17.88
N GLY A 17 9.28 -26.85 17.20
CA GLY A 17 9.11 -26.33 15.88
C GLY A 17 9.34 -24.82 15.96
N HIS A 18 10.48 -24.40 15.45
CA HIS A 18 10.71 -22.99 15.17
C HIS A 18 9.60 -22.53 14.22
N HIS A 19 8.55 -21.95 14.77
CA HIS A 19 7.63 -21.17 14.00
C HIS A 19 8.42 -19.97 13.45
N GLY A 20 8.98 -20.13 12.25
CA GLY A 20 9.69 -19.06 11.58
C GLY A 20 8.82 -17.82 11.58
N SER A 21 9.40 -16.72 12.02
CA SER A 21 8.70 -15.43 11.98
C SER A 21 8.21 -15.17 10.56
N TYR A 22 6.97 -14.70 10.39
CA TYR A 22 6.42 -14.32 9.07
C TYR A 22 7.28 -13.28 8.34
N LEU A 23 8.18 -12.63 9.06
CA LEU A 23 9.09 -11.61 8.55
C LEU A 23 10.51 -12.14 8.32
N GLU A 24 10.74 -13.45 8.53
CA GLU A 24 12.06 -14.04 8.32
C GLU A 24 12.43 -14.05 6.83
N ARG A 25 13.48 -13.33 6.51
CA ARG A 25 13.94 -13.10 5.15
C ARG A 25 14.77 -14.27 4.63
N LYS A 26 14.15 -15.16 3.86
CA LYS A 26 14.84 -16.24 3.15
C LYS A 26 15.23 -15.77 1.74
N GLY A 27 16.47 -15.29 1.58
CA GLY A 27 16.99 -14.94 0.26
C GLY A 27 16.93 -13.46 -0.11
N GLY A 28 17.02 -13.14 -1.39
CA GLY A 28 16.96 -11.77 -1.93
C GLY A 28 15.57 -11.13 -1.80
N LEU A 29 15.50 -9.81 -1.92
CA LEU A 29 14.23 -9.07 -1.85
C LEU A 29 13.18 -9.57 -2.85
N LEU A 30 13.61 -9.90 -4.05
CA LEU A 30 12.72 -10.37 -5.13
C LEU A 30 12.13 -11.75 -4.83
N THR A 31 12.93 -12.68 -4.30
CA THR A 31 12.45 -14.02 -3.92
C THR A 31 11.45 -13.93 -2.76
N THR A 32 11.72 -13.07 -1.79
CA THR A 32 10.80 -12.83 -0.67
C THR A 32 9.47 -12.25 -1.14
N ILE A 33 9.49 -11.26 -2.04
CA ILE A 33 8.27 -10.68 -2.62
C ILE A 33 7.49 -11.73 -3.41
N TRP A 34 8.17 -12.57 -4.19
CA TRP A 34 7.54 -13.63 -4.96
C TRP A 34 6.90 -14.69 -4.08
N ASP A 35 7.59 -15.13 -3.03
CA ASP A 35 7.07 -16.08 -2.05
C ASP A 35 5.83 -15.52 -1.31
N TRP A 36 5.82 -14.21 -1.04
CA TRP A 36 4.66 -13.54 -0.45
C TRP A 36 3.49 -13.43 -1.42
N ALA A 37 3.76 -13.13 -2.68
CA ALA A 37 2.73 -12.97 -3.70
C ALA A 37 2.04 -14.30 -4.07
N THR A 38 2.77 -15.43 -3.91
CA THR A 38 2.27 -16.78 -4.27
C THR A 38 1.83 -17.60 -3.06
N THR A 39 1.87 -17.04 -1.85
CA THR A 39 1.52 -17.76 -0.62
C THR A 39 0.00 -17.99 -0.50
N VAL A 40 -0.38 -19.14 0.03
CA VAL A 40 -1.77 -19.47 0.39
C VAL A 40 -2.08 -19.26 1.87
N ASP A 41 -1.11 -18.78 2.67
CA ASP A 41 -1.30 -18.48 4.09
C ASP A 41 -2.19 -17.25 4.28
N HIS A 42 -3.37 -17.40 4.88
CA HIS A 42 -4.33 -16.34 5.10
C HIS A 42 -3.76 -15.12 5.83
N LYS A 43 -2.91 -15.34 6.84
CA LYS A 43 -2.26 -14.26 7.59
C LYS A 43 -1.29 -13.45 6.73
N LYS A 44 -0.50 -14.10 5.88
CA LYS A 44 0.42 -13.42 4.95
C LYS A 44 -0.35 -12.65 3.89
N ILE A 45 -1.42 -13.24 3.37
CA ILE A 45 -2.32 -12.58 2.41
C ILE A 45 -2.92 -11.32 3.03
N GLY A 46 -3.44 -11.40 4.26
CA GLY A 46 -4.01 -10.25 4.98
C GLY A 46 -3.01 -9.11 5.15
N VAL A 47 -1.76 -9.42 5.55
CA VAL A 47 -0.68 -8.43 5.69
C VAL A 47 -0.31 -7.83 4.33
N MET A 48 -0.24 -8.63 3.27
CA MET A 48 0.05 -8.15 1.92
C MET A 48 -1.03 -7.17 1.43
N TYR A 49 -2.32 -7.48 1.62
CA TYR A 49 -3.41 -6.56 1.30
C TYR A 49 -3.36 -5.29 2.12
N LEU A 50 -3.02 -5.38 3.41
CA LEU A 50 -2.86 -4.21 4.26
C LEU A 50 -1.78 -3.26 3.71
N PHE A 51 -0.61 -3.79 3.34
CA PHE A 51 0.45 -2.98 2.73
C PHE A 51 0.04 -2.38 1.39
N ALA A 52 -0.65 -3.15 0.55
CA ALA A 52 -1.14 -2.66 -0.74
C ALA A 52 -2.15 -1.50 -0.56
N ILE A 53 -3.08 -1.64 0.38
CA ILE A 53 -4.07 -0.60 0.70
C ILE A 53 -3.39 0.65 1.27
N LEU A 54 -2.43 0.51 2.19
CA LEU A 54 -1.67 1.64 2.74
C LEU A 54 -0.86 2.35 1.65
N PHE A 55 -0.28 1.60 0.72
CA PHE A 55 0.44 2.17 -0.41
C PHE A 55 -0.50 2.96 -1.33
N MET A 56 -1.67 2.41 -1.66
CA MET A 56 -2.68 3.11 -2.46
C MET A 56 -3.25 4.33 -1.72
N PHE A 57 -3.43 4.24 -0.40
CA PHE A 57 -3.82 5.38 0.42
C PHE A 57 -2.78 6.51 0.36
N PHE A 58 -1.50 6.16 0.43
CA PHE A 58 -0.40 7.13 0.30
C PHE A 58 -0.41 7.79 -1.08
N LEU A 59 -0.56 7.02 -2.17
CA LEU A 59 -0.69 7.58 -3.53
C LEU A 59 -1.90 8.50 -3.67
N GLY A 60 -3.04 8.11 -3.10
CA GLY A 60 -4.24 8.96 -3.06
C GLY A 60 -3.99 10.26 -2.29
N GLY A 61 -3.26 10.20 -1.19
CA GLY A 61 -2.83 11.37 -0.40
C GLY A 61 -1.91 12.31 -1.19
N VAL A 62 -0.96 11.77 -1.94
CA VAL A 62 -0.09 12.57 -2.84
C VAL A 62 -0.91 13.26 -3.93
N ALA A 63 -1.89 12.55 -4.53
CA ALA A 63 -2.78 13.15 -5.51
C ALA A 63 -3.63 14.28 -4.91
N ALA A 64 -4.13 14.11 -3.69
CA ALA A 64 -4.85 15.17 -2.95
C ALA A 64 -3.96 16.39 -2.69
N LEU A 65 -2.70 16.15 -2.29
CA LEU A 65 -1.73 17.22 -2.09
C LEU A 65 -1.47 17.99 -3.38
N ALA A 66 -1.32 17.29 -4.50
CA ALA A 66 -1.14 17.91 -5.82
C ALA A 66 -2.34 18.78 -6.22
N VAL A 67 -3.56 18.30 -5.97
CA VAL A 67 -4.78 19.11 -6.16
C VAL A 67 -4.76 20.37 -5.27
N ARG A 68 -4.32 20.25 -4.02
CA ARG A 68 -4.18 21.40 -3.11
C ARG A 68 -3.14 22.40 -3.58
N LEU A 69 -2.02 21.92 -4.14
CA LEU A 69 -0.97 22.79 -4.68
C LEU A 69 -1.47 23.61 -5.87
N GLU A 70 -2.26 23.01 -6.76
CA GLU A 70 -2.86 23.74 -7.89
C GLU A 70 -3.82 24.85 -7.42
N LEU A 71 -4.52 24.62 -6.29
CA LEU A 71 -5.45 25.61 -5.71
C LEU A 71 -4.78 26.63 -4.79
N PHE A 72 -3.47 26.52 -4.57
CA PHE A 72 -2.77 27.38 -3.61
C PHE A 72 -2.67 28.84 -4.10
N GLU A 73 -2.48 29.03 -5.41
CA GLU A 73 -2.45 30.36 -6.00
C GLU A 73 -3.68 30.62 -6.89
N PRO A 74 -4.32 31.78 -6.77
CA PRO A 74 -5.44 32.12 -7.67
C PRO A 74 -4.93 32.35 -9.08
N VAL A 75 -5.64 31.79 -10.04
CA VAL A 75 -5.37 32.03 -11.47
C VAL A 75 -5.58 33.49 -11.80
N ARG A 76 -4.58 34.14 -12.40
CA ARG A 76 -4.61 35.52 -12.80
C ARG A 76 -4.33 35.61 -14.29
N VAL A 77 -5.13 36.41 -14.97
CA VAL A 77 -4.90 36.78 -16.40
C VAL A 77 -4.26 38.15 -16.41
N LEU A 78 -3.05 38.24 -16.94
CA LEU A 78 -2.34 39.50 -17.10
C LEU A 78 -2.94 40.31 -18.31
N ALA A 79 -2.64 41.59 -18.34
CA ALA A 79 -3.13 42.48 -19.40
C ALA A 79 -2.61 42.10 -20.80
N ASP A 80 -1.52 41.38 -20.89
CA ASP A 80 -0.95 40.81 -22.13
C ASP A 80 -1.59 39.45 -22.52
N GLY A 81 -2.62 39.01 -21.81
CA GLY A 81 -3.32 37.75 -22.06
C GLY A 81 -2.61 36.50 -21.50
N LYS A 82 -1.49 36.69 -20.80
CA LYS A 82 -0.75 35.59 -20.17
C LYS A 82 -1.44 35.13 -18.88
N ILE A 83 -1.54 33.82 -18.69
CA ILE A 83 -2.15 33.20 -17.52
C ILE A 83 -1.05 32.80 -16.51
N THR A 84 -1.22 33.21 -15.26
CA THR A 84 -0.31 32.88 -14.13
C THR A 84 -1.09 32.32 -12.96
N GLY A 85 -0.39 31.63 -12.04
CA GLY A 85 -1.02 31.03 -10.87
C GLY A 85 -1.44 29.58 -11.07
N GLN A 86 -1.09 28.93 -12.19
CA GLN A 86 -1.26 27.49 -12.37
C GLN A 86 0.05 26.77 -12.05
N PHE A 87 0.04 25.92 -11.03
CA PHE A 87 1.25 25.17 -10.64
C PHE A 87 1.66 24.12 -11.68
N PHE A 88 0.68 23.41 -12.24
CA PHE A 88 0.91 22.41 -13.29
C PHE A 88 0.69 22.95 -14.72
N GLY A 89 0.32 24.20 -14.86
CA GLY A 89 0.18 24.82 -16.17
C GLY A 89 1.54 25.23 -16.76
N PRO A 90 1.69 25.27 -18.08
CA PRO A 90 2.89 25.82 -18.70
C PRO A 90 3.00 27.32 -18.38
N ALA A 91 4.23 27.78 -18.07
CA ALA A 91 4.50 29.17 -17.67
C ALA A 91 4.06 30.22 -18.70
N ASP A 92 3.93 29.84 -20.00
CA ASP A 92 3.52 30.70 -21.11
C ASP A 92 2.12 30.36 -21.63
N ALA A 93 1.25 29.79 -20.76
CA ALA A 93 -0.08 29.40 -21.18
C ALA A 93 -0.92 30.66 -21.57
N THR A 94 -1.40 30.65 -22.75
CA THR A 94 -2.47 31.57 -23.22
C THR A 94 -3.86 30.94 -23.06
N ASN A 95 -3.90 29.65 -22.64
CA ASN A 95 -5.11 28.88 -22.51
C ASN A 95 -5.20 28.24 -21.12
N ILE A 96 -6.21 28.61 -20.36
CA ILE A 96 -6.51 28.09 -19.02
C ILE A 96 -6.78 26.58 -19.00
N ASN A 97 -7.13 25.99 -20.13
CA ASN A 97 -7.51 24.58 -20.20
C ASN A 97 -6.35 23.61 -19.92
N ALA A 98 -5.10 24.03 -20.09
CA ALA A 98 -3.94 23.17 -19.84
C ALA A 98 -3.84 22.77 -18.36
N GLY A 99 -3.89 23.74 -17.43
CA GLY A 99 -3.88 23.46 -15.99
C GLY A 99 -5.17 22.78 -15.52
N ASN A 100 -6.32 23.20 -16.01
CA ASN A 100 -7.61 22.60 -15.68
C ASN A 100 -7.67 21.12 -16.07
N ASN A 101 -7.07 20.71 -17.18
CA ASN A 101 -7.01 19.31 -17.59
C ASN A 101 -6.20 18.46 -16.61
N ILE A 102 -5.07 18.97 -16.12
CA ILE A 102 -4.24 18.27 -15.14
C ILE A 102 -4.97 18.19 -13.79
N TYR A 103 -5.56 19.29 -13.35
CA TYR A 103 -6.38 19.33 -12.15
C TYR A 103 -7.51 18.31 -12.19
N ASN A 104 -8.29 18.25 -13.25
CA ASN A 104 -9.40 17.31 -13.41
C ASN A 104 -8.92 15.86 -13.41
N ARG A 105 -7.79 15.56 -14.04
CA ARG A 105 -7.18 14.21 -14.01
C ARG A 105 -6.75 13.83 -12.62
N LEU A 106 -6.06 14.70 -11.87
CA LEU A 106 -5.62 14.45 -10.50
C LEU A 106 -6.80 14.28 -9.55
N PHE A 107 -7.84 15.10 -9.69
CA PHE A 107 -9.06 15.01 -8.89
C PHE A 107 -9.78 13.66 -9.13
N THR A 108 -9.95 13.28 -10.39
CA THR A 108 -10.57 12.00 -10.76
C THR A 108 -9.72 10.82 -10.28
N LEU A 109 -8.39 10.88 -10.44
CA LEU A 109 -7.47 9.85 -9.99
C LEU A 109 -7.51 9.70 -8.47
N HIS A 110 -7.49 10.81 -7.73
CA HIS A 110 -7.63 10.80 -6.28
C HIS A 110 -8.94 10.12 -5.85
N GLY A 111 -10.08 10.51 -6.42
CA GLY A 111 -11.38 9.92 -6.10
C GLY A 111 -11.45 8.43 -6.43
N ALA A 112 -10.96 8.02 -7.60
CA ALA A 112 -10.93 6.62 -8.02
C ALA A 112 -10.04 5.76 -7.09
N ILE A 113 -8.84 6.21 -6.75
CA ILE A 113 -7.94 5.49 -5.84
C ILE A 113 -8.57 5.36 -4.46
N MET A 114 -9.11 6.45 -3.91
CA MET A 114 -9.67 6.42 -2.55
C MET A 114 -10.91 5.54 -2.45
N VAL A 115 -11.79 5.55 -3.45
CA VAL A 115 -13.00 4.72 -3.41
C VAL A 115 -12.70 3.27 -3.76
N PHE A 116 -12.10 3.00 -4.92
CA PHE A 116 -11.97 1.65 -5.46
C PHE A 116 -10.76 0.89 -4.92
N MET A 117 -9.66 1.56 -4.61
CA MET A 117 -8.42 0.90 -4.18
C MET A 117 -8.19 0.94 -2.66
N VAL A 118 -8.84 1.85 -1.94
CA VAL A 118 -8.70 1.96 -0.48
C VAL A 118 -9.95 1.48 0.23
N ILE A 119 -11.12 2.11 0.01
CA ILE A 119 -12.32 1.82 0.79
C ILE A 119 -12.87 0.43 0.49
N VAL A 120 -13.09 0.10 -0.79
CA VAL A 120 -13.72 -1.17 -1.19
C VAL A 120 -12.90 -2.40 -0.74
N PRO A 121 -11.58 -2.48 -0.99
CA PRO A 121 -10.82 -3.65 -0.56
C PRO A 121 -10.39 -3.63 0.90
N SER A 122 -10.41 -2.50 1.61
CA SER A 122 -9.93 -2.42 2.99
C SER A 122 -10.74 -3.28 3.96
N VAL A 123 -12.05 -3.28 3.84
CA VAL A 123 -12.92 -4.02 4.76
C VAL A 123 -12.87 -5.54 4.50
N PRO A 124 -13.17 -6.06 3.29
CA PRO A 124 -13.16 -7.51 3.09
C PRO A 124 -11.76 -8.11 3.03
N ALA A 125 -10.79 -7.43 2.45
CA ALA A 125 -9.47 -8.01 2.21
C ALA A 125 -8.54 -7.94 3.42
N SER A 126 -8.55 -6.86 4.19
CA SER A 126 -7.71 -6.76 5.39
C SER A 126 -8.44 -7.22 6.66
N LEU A 127 -9.58 -6.67 6.96
CA LEU A 127 -10.33 -7.02 8.18
C LEU A 127 -10.92 -8.42 8.11
N GLY A 128 -11.48 -8.84 6.98
CA GLY A 128 -12.02 -10.18 6.80
C GLY A 128 -10.97 -11.26 7.02
N ASN A 129 -9.78 -11.10 6.48
CA ASN A 129 -8.66 -12.03 6.69
C ASN A 129 -8.09 -12.01 8.11
N PHE A 130 -8.25 -10.93 8.84
CA PHE A 130 -7.83 -10.85 10.25
C PHE A 130 -8.80 -11.56 11.19
N PHE A 131 -10.09 -11.57 10.88
CA PHE A 131 -11.13 -12.18 11.72
C PHE A 131 -11.37 -13.65 11.41
N LEU A 132 -10.96 -14.14 10.26
CA LEU A 132 -11.02 -15.54 9.88
C LEU A 132 -9.76 -16.29 10.29
#